data_5ea1a3d3fa6e5ae224ddea9d21d3276f
#
_entry.id   5ea1a3d3fa6e5ae224ddea9d21d3276f
#
_cell.length_a   1.000
_cell.length_b   1.000
_cell.length_c   1.000
_cell.angle_alpha   90.00
_cell.angle_beta   90.00
_cell.angle_gamma   90.00
#
_symmetry.space_group_name_H-M   'P 1'
#
loop_
_entity.id
_entity.type
_entity.pdbx_description
1 polymer ?
#
loop_
_entity_poly.entity_id
_entity_poly.type
_entity_poly.pdbx_seq_one_letter_code
_entity_poly.pdbx_strand_id
1 'polypeptide(L)'
;MPDNPADDSKPLPTSRILPGPAHLWQYPAHNLIAWQPPGVLDDRLLDEIGEWLCTIEKASAPEKRFVDFSRLTEVAVRTSHLFEFARKRTEQFAGVTAVKSALFSDDWVGFGIARMYESLMKGTPIDARAFRDRVTAAIWLDVPAEVLKLEDKPVPPR
;
A
#
# COMPACT_ATOMS: atom_id res chain seq x y z
N MET A 1 -22.61 -38.28 -4.98
CA MET A 1 -21.74 -37.29 -5.64
C MET A 1 -20.64 -36.94 -4.70
N PRO A 2 -19.41 -37.31 -5.02
CA PRO A 2 -18.32 -36.85 -4.20
C PRO A 2 -18.26 -35.31 -4.30
N ASP A 3 -18.22 -34.68 -3.15
CA ASP A 3 -17.95 -33.27 -3.07
C ASP A 3 -16.63 -32.99 -3.81
N ASN A 4 -16.74 -32.22 -4.86
CA ASN A 4 -15.58 -31.73 -5.56
C ASN A 4 -14.82 -30.86 -4.54
N PRO A 5 -13.56 -31.19 -4.18
CA PRO A 5 -12.82 -30.29 -3.32
C PRO A 5 -12.81 -28.94 -3.97
N ALA A 6 -13.10 -27.92 -3.18
CA ALA A 6 -13.09 -26.55 -3.64
C ALA A 6 -11.86 -26.34 -4.50
N ASP A 7 -12.07 -25.88 -5.71
CA ASP A 7 -11.00 -25.57 -6.65
C ASP A 7 -10.19 -24.42 -6.07
N ASP A 8 -9.18 -24.75 -5.28
CA ASP A 8 -8.24 -23.77 -4.71
C ASP A 8 -7.40 -23.06 -5.78
N SER A 9 -7.54 -23.46 -7.04
CA SER A 9 -6.92 -22.77 -8.18
C SER A 9 -7.75 -21.61 -8.70
N LYS A 10 -8.92 -21.35 -8.11
CA LYS A 10 -9.69 -20.16 -8.44
C LYS A 10 -8.88 -18.93 -8.08
N PRO A 11 -8.57 -18.05 -9.03
CA PRO A 11 -7.91 -16.80 -8.69
C PRO A 11 -8.71 -16.14 -7.58
N LEU A 12 -8.00 -15.72 -6.53
CA LEU A 12 -8.60 -14.99 -5.42
C LEU A 12 -9.62 -13.99 -5.97
N PRO A 13 -10.88 -14.02 -5.51
CA PRO A 13 -11.90 -13.20 -6.09
C PRO A 13 -11.45 -11.75 -6.03
N THR A 14 -11.11 -11.28 -7.19
CA THR A 14 -11.01 -9.89 -7.59
C THR A 14 -10.15 -8.98 -6.71
N SER A 15 -8.86 -8.97 -7.03
CA SER A 15 -8.13 -7.74 -6.93
C SER A 15 -8.74 -6.78 -7.96
N ARG A 16 -9.48 -5.80 -7.51
CA ARG A 16 -9.99 -4.74 -8.39
C ARG A 16 -8.84 -3.78 -8.64
N ILE A 17 -8.43 -3.68 -9.91
CA ILE A 17 -7.45 -2.69 -10.33
C ILE A 17 -8.18 -1.39 -10.61
N LEU A 18 -7.76 -0.31 -9.95
CA LEU A 18 -8.33 1.02 -10.15
C LEU A 18 -7.35 1.90 -10.92
N PRO A 19 -7.84 2.69 -11.90
CA PRO A 19 -7.00 3.63 -12.59
C PRO A 19 -6.52 4.73 -11.64
N GLY A 20 -5.26 5.14 -11.76
CA GLY A 20 -4.68 6.16 -10.90
C GLY A 20 -3.19 6.34 -11.14
N PRO A 21 -2.52 7.18 -10.32
CA PRO A 21 -1.10 7.50 -10.47
C PRO A 21 -0.15 6.35 -10.11
N ALA A 22 -0.67 5.28 -9.51
CA ALA A 22 0.05 4.06 -9.19
C ALA A 22 -0.84 2.86 -9.50
N HIS A 23 -0.24 1.68 -9.65
CA HIS A 23 -1.04 0.46 -9.74
C HIS A 23 -1.60 0.16 -8.35
N LEU A 24 -2.92 0.02 -8.27
CA LEU A 24 -3.62 -0.28 -7.01
C LEU A 24 -4.51 -1.49 -7.18
N TRP A 25 -4.42 -2.37 -6.21
CA TRP A 25 -5.25 -3.57 -6.09
C TRP A 25 -6.06 -3.51 -4.80
N GLN A 26 -7.34 -3.81 -4.90
CA GLN A 26 -8.19 -3.99 -3.73
C GLN A 26 -8.42 -5.48 -3.48
N TYR A 27 -8.30 -5.89 -2.24
CA TYR A 27 -8.55 -7.26 -1.77
C TYR A 27 -9.61 -7.21 -0.66
N PRO A 28 -10.91 -7.13 -1.03
CA PRO A 28 -11.98 -7.00 -0.03
C PRO A 28 -12.02 -8.14 0.99
N ALA A 29 -11.71 -9.37 0.55
CA ALA A 29 -11.67 -10.53 1.44
C ALA A 29 -10.62 -10.42 2.56
N HIS A 30 -9.60 -9.58 2.38
CA HIS A 30 -8.53 -9.36 3.35
C HIS A 30 -8.58 -7.96 3.97
N ASN A 31 -9.57 -7.16 3.62
CA ASN A 31 -9.69 -5.77 4.05
C ASN A 31 -8.42 -4.96 3.76
N LEU A 32 -7.83 -5.20 2.59
CA LEU A 32 -6.51 -4.72 2.16
C LEU A 32 -6.60 -3.94 0.87
N ILE A 33 -5.88 -2.83 0.83
CA ILE A 33 -5.48 -2.20 -0.43
C ILE A 33 -3.95 -2.27 -0.56
N ALA A 34 -3.48 -2.50 -1.77
CA ALA A 34 -2.06 -2.56 -2.06
C ALA A 34 -1.76 -1.72 -3.30
N TRP A 35 -0.68 -0.96 -3.28
CA TRP A 35 -0.30 -0.17 -4.45
C TRP A 35 1.21 -0.17 -4.65
N GLN A 36 1.60 0.09 -5.90
CA GLN A 36 2.98 0.07 -6.34
C GLN A 36 3.25 1.29 -7.22
N PRO A 37 3.87 2.36 -6.67
CA PRO A 37 4.26 3.50 -7.49
C PRO A 37 5.45 3.16 -8.37
N PRO A 38 5.41 3.49 -9.66
CA PRO A 38 6.52 3.23 -10.58
C PRO A 38 7.45 4.43 -10.74
N GLY A 39 8.69 4.18 -11.10
CA GLY A 39 9.62 5.19 -11.56
C GLY A 39 10.10 6.15 -10.48
N VAL A 40 9.95 7.45 -10.72
CA VAL A 40 10.41 8.51 -9.81
C VAL A 40 9.27 8.92 -8.89
N LEU A 41 9.51 8.80 -7.58
CA LEU A 41 8.60 9.33 -6.57
C LEU A 41 9.04 10.77 -6.25
N ASP A 42 8.31 11.73 -6.76
CA ASP A 42 8.51 13.15 -6.48
C ASP A 42 7.34 13.75 -5.70
N ASP A 43 7.43 15.03 -5.37
CA ASP A 43 6.38 15.74 -4.62
C ASP A 43 5.02 15.66 -5.32
N ARG A 44 5.00 15.80 -6.64
CA ARG A 44 3.76 15.77 -7.42
C ARG A 44 3.10 14.40 -7.39
N LEU A 45 3.85 13.34 -7.64
CA LEU A 45 3.33 11.97 -7.60
C LEU A 45 2.83 11.62 -6.21
N LEU A 46 3.55 12.03 -5.16
CA LEU A 46 3.14 11.82 -3.79
C LEU A 46 1.78 12.46 -3.50
N ASP A 47 1.57 13.71 -3.94
CA ASP A 47 0.30 14.42 -3.78
C ASP A 47 -0.84 13.74 -4.53
N GLU A 48 -0.59 13.32 -5.77
CA GLU A 48 -1.58 12.62 -6.60
C GLU A 48 -1.99 11.29 -5.94
N ILE A 49 -1.03 10.56 -5.39
CA ILE A 49 -1.29 9.30 -4.66
C ILE A 49 -2.13 9.59 -3.41
N GLY A 50 -1.78 10.62 -2.65
CA GLY A 50 -2.51 10.99 -1.43
C GLY A 50 -3.97 11.34 -1.70
N GLU A 51 -4.25 12.14 -2.70
CA GLU A 51 -5.61 12.50 -3.10
C GLU A 51 -6.41 11.28 -3.58
N TRP A 52 -5.79 10.45 -4.38
CA TRP A 52 -6.39 9.23 -4.90
C TRP A 52 -6.73 8.23 -3.79
N LEU A 53 -5.79 7.98 -2.87
CA LEU A 53 -6.03 7.13 -1.70
C LEU A 53 -7.16 7.67 -0.83
N CYS A 54 -7.20 8.98 -0.60
CA CYS A 54 -8.25 9.63 0.18
C CYS A 54 -9.64 9.34 -0.43
N THR A 55 -9.78 9.44 -1.75
CA THR A 55 -11.03 9.15 -2.46
C THR A 55 -11.44 7.69 -2.29
N ILE A 56 -10.50 6.76 -2.42
CA ILE A 56 -10.77 5.33 -2.25
C ILE A 56 -11.14 5.00 -0.81
N GLU A 57 -10.43 5.56 0.15
CA GLU A 57 -10.62 5.30 1.57
C GLU A 57 -11.97 5.80 2.08
N LYS A 58 -12.47 6.90 1.51
CA LYS A 58 -13.83 7.39 1.81
C LYS A 58 -14.92 6.43 1.32
N ALA A 59 -14.65 5.72 0.22
CA ALA A 59 -15.62 4.80 -0.38
C ALA A 59 -15.61 3.42 0.29
N SER A 60 -14.46 2.90 0.72
CA SER A 60 -14.33 1.52 1.20
C SER A 60 -13.63 1.35 2.56
N ALA A 61 -12.98 2.37 3.09
CA ALA A 61 -12.33 2.40 4.42
C ALA A 61 -11.53 1.12 4.78
N PRO A 62 -10.57 0.67 3.95
CA PRO A 62 -9.81 -0.54 4.25
C PRO A 62 -8.93 -0.34 5.50
N GLU A 63 -8.85 -1.38 6.34
CA GLU A 63 -8.08 -1.35 7.59
C GLU A 63 -6.60 -1.66 7.40
N LYS A 64 -6.24 -2.29 6.29
CA LYS A 64 -4.89 -2.73 5.97
C LYS A 64 -4.41 -2.12 4.66
N ARG A 65 -3.16 -1.70 4.65
CA ARG A 65 -2.51 -1.12 3.47
C ARG A 65 -1.14 -1.73 3.28
N PHE A 66 -0.79 -1.93 2.02
CA PHE A 66 0.55 -2.36 1.62
C PHE A 66 1.04 -1.48 0.48
N VAL A 67 2.18 -0.85 0.65
CA VAL A 67 2.84 -0.12 -0.43
C VAL A 67 4.16 -0.78 -0.81
N ASP A 68 4.31 -1.05 -2.08
CA ASP A 68 5.51 -1.69 -2.65
C ASP A 68 6.35 -0.65 -3.39
N PHE A 69 7.47 -0.28 -2.82
CA PHE A 69 8.42 0.66 -3.41
C PHE A 69 9.50 -0.01 -4.28
N SER A 70 9.39 -1.32 -4.53
CA SER A 70 10.43 -2.06 -5.26
C SER A 70 10.62 -1.62 -6.72
N ARG A 71 9.62 -0.94 -7.30
CA ARG A 71 9.71 -0.40 -8.68
C ARG A 71 10.16 1.06 -8.75
N LEU A 72 10.41 1.69 -7.63
CA LEU A 72 10.97 3.03 -7.64
C LEU A 72 12.41 3.00 -8.15
N THR A 73 12.71 3.87 -9.10
CA THR A 73 14.06 4.09 -9.60
C THR A 73 14.75 5.26 -8.90
N GLU A 74 13.97 6.19 -8.40
CA GLU A 74 14.46 7.38 -7.70
C GLU A 74 13.41 7.89 -6.72
N VAL A 75 13.87 8.42 -5.59
CA VAL A 75 13.04 9.18 -4.65
C VAL A 75 13.51 10.63 -4.64
N ALA A 76 12.67 11.53 -5.15
CA ALA A 76 12.94 12.96 -5.27
C ALA A 76 11.93 13.80 -4.47
N VAL A 77 11.44 13.26 -3.38
CA VAL A 77 10.53 13.96 -2.46
C VAL A 77 11.34 14.86 -1.53
N ARG A 78 10.95 16.14 -1.44
CA ARG A 78 11.54 17.04 -0.44
C ARG A 78 11.09 16.63 0.95
N THR A 79 11.98 16.70 1.91
CA THR A 79 11.69 16.34 3.30
C THR A 79 10.50 17.14 3.85
N SER A 80 10.46 18.45 3.63
CA SER A 80 9.35 19.31 4.05
C SER A 80 8.02 18.89 3.44
N HIS A 81 8.04 18.42 2.20
CA HIS A 81 6.84 17.94 1.50
C HIS A 81 6.33 16.62 2.08
N LEU A 82 7.24 15.72 2.43
CA LEU A 82 6.87 14.47 3.09
C LEU A 82 6.24 14.72 4.47
N PHE A 83 6.77 15.68 5.24
CA PHE A 83 6.18 16.08 6.51
C PHE A 83 4.74 16.59 6.32
N GLU A 84 4.52 17.43 5.31
CA GLU A 84 3.19 17.96 5.01
C GLU A 84 2.23 16.85 4.56
N PHE A 85 2.69 15.94 3.72
CA PHE A 85 1.92 14.76 3.32
C PHE A 85 1.50 13.93 4.54
N ALA A 86 2.43 13.65 5.44
CA ALA A 86 2.17 12.88 6.66
C ALA A 86 1.15 13.60 7.56
N ARG A 87 1.24 14.92 7.69
CA ARG A 87 0.29 15.73 8.44
C ARG A 87 -1.13 15.63 7.86
N LYS A 88 -1.27 15.76 6.55
CA LYS A 88 -2.56 15.61 5.87
C LYS A 88 -3.15 14.22 6.06
N ARG A 89 -2.33 13.18 5.94
CA ARG A 89 -2.77 11.79 6.18
C ARG A 89 -3.26 11.61 7.62
N THR A 90 -2.56 12.17 8.58
CA THR A 90 -2.96 12.11 10.01
C THR A 90 -4.32 12.79 10.22
N GLU A 91 -4.53 13.96 9.62
CA GLU A 91 -5.80 14.68 9.71
C GLU A 91 -6.96 13.89 9.08
N GLN A 92 -6.72 13.23 7.94
CA GLN A 92 -7.72 12.41 7.26
C GLN A 92 -8.17 11.22 8.12
N PHE A 93 -7.31 10.72 9.00
CA PHE A 93 -7.60 9.61 9.90
C PHE A 93 -7.94 10.02 11.33
N ALA A 94 -8.06 11.31 11.61
CA ALA A 94 -8.47 11.79 12.91
C ALA A 94 -9.87 11.27 13.27
N GLY A 95 -9.99 10.60 14.42
CA GLY A 95 -11.25 10.02 14.89
C GLY A 95 -11.65 8.70 14.22
N VAL A 96 -10.80 8.13 13.38
CA VAL A 96 -11.03 6.84 12.72
C VAL A 96 -10.28 5.73 13.46
N THR A 97 -10.76 4.48 13.34
CA THR A 97 -10.07 3.29 13.86
C THR A 97 -8.67 3.18 13.30
N ALA A 98 -7.72 2.74 14.11
CA ALA A 98 -6.34 2.55 13.70
C ALA A 98 -6.22 1.62 12.48
N VAL A 99 -5.37 2.01 11.52
CA VAL A 99 -5.09 1.24 10.31
C VAL A 99 -3.64 0.80 10.31
N LYS A 100 -3.37 -0.38 9.75
CA LYS A 100 -2.02 -0.88 9.54
C LYS A 100 -1.56 -0.55 8.12
N SER A 101 -0.39 0.06 8.00
CA SER A 101 0.21 0.41 6.73
C SER A 101 1.63 -0.17 6.65
N ALA A 102 1.81 -1.24 5.90
CA ALA A 102 3.11 -1.84 5.64
C ALA A 102 3.76 -1.19 4.41
N LEU A 103 4.98 -0.71 4.57
CA LEU A 103 5.75 -0.10 3.48
C LEU A 103 6.94 -1.01 3.18
N PHE A 104 7.00 -1.53 1.97
CA PHE A 104 8.00 -2.51 1.57
C PHE A 104 8.96 -1.94 0.54
N SER A 105 10.25 -2.23 0.73
CA SER A 105 11.25 -2.09 -0.32
C SER A 105 12.40 -3.07 -0.06
N ASP A 106 12.86 -3.72 -1.12
CA ASP A 106 14.03 -4.59 -1.09
C ASP A 106 15.33 -3.81 -1.35
N ASP A 107 15.25 -2.54 -1.75
CA ASP A 107 16.42 -1.68 -1.92
C ASP A 107 16.46 -0.52 -0.90
N TRP A 108 17.64 0.10 -0.77
CA TRP A 108 17.88 1.11 0.25
C TRP A 108 17.16 2.44 -0.01
N VAL A 109 16.91 2.78 -1.28
CA VAL A 109 16.25 4.04 -1.66
C VAL A 109 14.80 4.04 -1.19
N GLY A 110 14.04 3.04 -1.56
CA GLY A 110 12.66 2.87 -1.12
C GLY A 110 12.54 2.61 0.36
N PHE A 111 13.47 1.85 0.95
CA PHE A 111 13.47 1.58 2.39
C PHE A 111 13.73 2.84 3.22
N GLY A 112 14.57 3.74 2.72
CA GLY A 112 14.84 5.02 3.38
C GLY A 112 13.58 5.86 3.56
N ILE A 113 12.79 6.03 2.50
CA ILE A 113 11.54 6.78 2.58
C ILE A 113 10.48 6.05 3.41
N ALA A 114 10.44 4.73 3.34
CA ALA A 114 9.56 3.91 4.17
C ALA A 114 9.84 4.13 5.67
N ARG A 115 11.09 4.12 6.07
CA ARG A 115 11.52 4.38 7.45
C ARG A 115 11.19 5.79 7.91
N MET A 116 11.35 6.77 7.04
CA MET A 116 11.02 8.16 7.35
C MET A 116 9.51 8.31 7.59
N TYR A 117 8.69 7.74 6.73
CA TYR A 117 7.24 7.76 6.89
C TYR A 117 6.80 7.02 8.16
N GLU A 118 7.36 5.86 8.45
CA GLU A 118 7.12 5.13 9.70
C GLU A 118 7.35 6.02 10.92
N SER A 119 8.44 6.77 10.94
CA SER A 119 8.75 7.68 12.05
C SER A 119 7.74 8.81 12.17
N LEU A 120 7.29 9.37 11.05
CA LEU A 120 6.33 10.48 11.03
C LEU A 120 4.93 10.05 11.49
N MET A 121 4.59 8.77 11.34
CA MET A 121 3.27 8.25 11.72
C MET A 121 3.18 7.81 13.19
N LYS A 122 4.27 7.83 13.94
CA LYS A 122 4.25 7.47 15.37
C LYS A 122 3.29 8.37 16.15
N GLY A 123 2.44 7.74 16.96
CA GLY A 123 1.45 8.46 17.76
C GLY A 123 0.19 8.88 17.00
N THR A 124 0.05 8.47 15.73
CA THR A 124 -1.14 8.71 14.92
C THR A 124 -1.99 7.44 14.81
N PRO A 125 -3.23 7.52 14.30
CA PRO A 125 -4.04 6.32 14.03
C PRO A 125 -3.46 5.40 12.94
N ILE A 126 -2.46 5.85 12.19
CA ILE A 126 -1.82 5.06 11.15
C ILE A 126 -0.61 4.35 11.74
N ASP A 127 -0.73 3.04 11.99
CA ASP A 127 0.40 2.20 12.40
C ASP A 127 1.20 1.82 11.14
N ALA A 128 2.21 2.64 10.83
CA ALA A 128 3.06 2.45 9.67
C ALA A 128 4.34 1.71 10.06
N ARG A 129 4.71 0.68 9.30
CA ARG A 129 5.96 -0.07 9.50
C ARG A 129 6.66 -0.34 8.19
N ALA A 130 7.97 -0.17 8.19
CA ALA A 130 8.84 -0.43 7.06
C ALA A 130 9.35 -1.88 7.11
N PHE A 131 9.33 -2.55 5.94
CA PHE A 131 9.76 -3.94 5.78
C PHE A 131 10.73 -4.07 4.61
N ARG A 132 11.70 -4.98 4.75
CA ARG A 132 12.63 -5.36 3.69
C ARG A 132 12.21 -6.65 2.98
N ASP A 133 11.15 -7.29 3.44
CA ASP A 133 10.73 -8.60 2.97
C ASP A 133 9.19 -8.69 3.05
N ARG A 134 8.58 -9.23 1.98
CA ARG A 134 7.13 -9.33 1.86
C ARG A 134 6.51 -10.33 2.82
N VAL A 135 7.22 -11.41 3.13
CA VAL A 135 6.71 -12.44 4.04
C VAL A 135 6.50 -11.87 5.44
N THR A 136 7.47 -11.12 5.93
CA THR A 136 7.37 -10.45 7.24
C THR A 136 6.24 -9.41 7.26
N ALA A 137 6.09 -8.65 6.17
CA ALA A 137 4.99 -7.71 6.02
C ALA A 137 3.62 -8.42 6.02
N ALA A 138 3.51 -9.53 5.30
CA ALA A 138 2.29 -10.33 5.24
C ALA A 138 1.89 -10.88 6.61
N ILE A 139 2.86 -11.38 7.37
CA ILE A 139 2.63 -11.87 8.74
C ILE A 139 2.09 -10.75 9.63
N TRP A 140 2.71 -9.58 9.56
CA TRP A 140 2.29 -8.42 10.35
C TRP A 140 0.89 -7.93 9.97
N LEU A 141 0.56 -7.95 8.68
CA LEU A 141 -0.76 -7.57 8.17
C LEU A 141 -1.81 -8.68 8.35
N ASP A 142 -1.40 -9.89 8.70
CA ASP A 142 -2.27 -11.07 8.76
C ASP A 142 -2.99 -11.31 7.43
N VAL A 143 -2.21 -11.43 6.37
CA VAL A 143 -2.67 -11.76 5.02
C VAL A 143 -1.75 -12.81 4.39
N PRO A 144 -2.23 -13.59 3.40
CA PRO A 144 -1.36 -14.51 2.67
C PRO A 144 -0.25 -13.75 1.93
N ALA A 145 0.99 -14.28 1.96
CA ALA A 145 2.13 -13.63 1.32
C ALA A 145 1.94 -13.44 -0.19
N GLU A 146 1.23 -14.37 -0.85
CA GLU A 146 0.95 -14.32 -2.29
C GLU A 146 0.17 -13.06 -2.70
N VAL A 147 -0.65 -12.53 -1.80
CA VAL A 147 -1.43 -11.32 -2.05
C VAL A 147 -0.54 -10.10 -2.22
N LEU A 148 0.65 -10.10 -1.60
CA LEU A 148 1.60 -8.99 -1.66
C LEU A 148 2.59 -9.07 -2.83
N LYS A 149 2.54 -10.12 -3.65
CA LYS A 149 3.37 -10.26 -4.85
C LYS A 149 2.74 -9.52 -6.03
N LEU A 150 2.87 -8.20 -6.02
CA LEU A 150 2.21 -7.33 -6.99
C LEU A 150 2.82 -7.40 -8.38
N GLU A 151 4.11 -7.68 -8.49
CA GLU A 151 4.83 -7.79 -9.76
C GLU A 151 4.39 -8.97 -10.62
N ASP A 152 3.86 -10.02 -10.01
CA ASP A 152 3.36 -11.21 -10.71
C ASP A 152 1.95 -10.99 -11.28
N LYS A 153 1.34 -9.85 -11.06
CA LYS A 153 -0.01 -9.55 -11.51
C LYS A 153 0.03 -8.81 -12.84
N PRO A 154 -0.90 -9.13 -13.75
CA PRO A 154 -0.94 -8.44 -15.02
C PRO A 154 -1.19 -6.95 -14.81
N VAL A 155 -0.34 -6.14 -15.42
CA VAL A 155 -0.55 -4.69 -15.47
C VAL A 155 -1.67 -4.45 -16.49
N PRO A 156 -2.75 -3.70 -16.13
CA PRO A 156 -3.79 -3.41 -17.08
C PRO A 156 -3.21 -2.58 -18.24
N PRO A 157 -3.66 -2.81 -19.48
CA PRO A 157 -3.25 -1.99 -20.61
C PRO A 157 -3.64 -0.53 -20.34
N ARG A 158 -2.72 0.35 -20.68
CA ARG A 158 -2.98 1.78 -20.61
C ARG A 158 -4.03 2.20 -21.66
#